data_92aa11afc27dc33b3cb58bc11ddb5925
#
_entry.id   92aa11afc27dc33b3cb58bc11ddb5925
#
_cell.length_a   1.000
_cell.length_b   1.000
_cell.length_c   1.000
_cell.angle_alpha   90.00
_cell.angle_beta   90.00
_cell.angle_gamma   90.00
#
_symmetry.space_group_name_H-M   'P 1'
#
loop_
_entity.id
_entity.type
_entity.pdbx_description
1 polymer ?
#
loop_
_entity_poly.entity_id
_entity_poly.type
_entity_poly.pdbx_seq_one_letter_code
_entity_poly.pdbx_strand_id
1 'polypeptide(L)'
;MYRSYTSFSLKPLLFLLLFIFVLQPLFSGGQAEEDGPFIESTEPGKGVEPEEAEKIEEVDPFSEKELQNLDPYARAIFAGGCFWCLEYPFERLNGVAEVISGYSGGTKPDPAYREVASGMTDHRESVVVYYNPAVVSYKQLLDVFWRNIDPTDGGGQFYDRGNHYKPAIFYSSAEEEQLARVSRQELNASGRFSEEITTDILPAGPFYPAEEYHQDYYKKSTDAYKRYFTASGRGSFIGEMWKSGKTPEGLQTKEGLWNNFNLEKRLAELTPLQIEVTQEDGTEPSFQNEYYDNKEEGIYVDIVSGEPLFSSTDKYKSGTGWPSFTRPIDPDYVTYRVDNKLFMQRIEVRSNFADSHLGHVFKDGPEPTGLRYCMNSASLRFVPKGNMAEEGYAQYLILFEN
;
A
#
# COMPACT_ATOMS: atom_id res chain seq x y z
N MET A 1 -30.77 65.20 -7.67
CA MET A 1 -30.44 65.33 -9.10
C MET A 1 -30.55 63.98 -9.75
N TYR A 2 -31.47 63.90 -10.52
CA TYR A 2 -31.98 63.17 -11.66
C TYR A 2 -30.97 62.63 -12.63
N ARG A 3 -31.26 61.45 -13.13
CA ARG A 3 -31.15 60.83 -14.51
C ARG A 3 -30.49 59.47 -14.44
N SER A 4 -30.85 58.47 -15.21
CA SER A 4 -31.99 58.14 -16.09
C SER A 4 -31.80 56.71 -16.58
N TYR A 5 -32.87 56.02 -16.73
CA TYR A 5 -33.03 54.69 -17.34
C TYR A 5 -32.50 54.59 -18.77
N THR A 6 -31.97 53.42 -19.17
CA THR A 6 -32.26 52.87 -20.50
C THR A 6 -32.32 51.34 -20.42
N SER A 7 -33.49 50.89 -20.78
CA SER A 7 -33.89 49.50 -21.06
C SER A 7 -33.37 49.06 -22.41
N PHE A 8 -32.95 47.78 -22.55
CA PHE A 8 -32.91 47.13 -23.85
C PHE A 8 -33.54 45.74 -23.79
N SER A 9 -34.39 45.53 -24.81
CA SER A 9 -35.41 44.55 -25.03
C SER A 9 -34.90 43.17 -25.44
N LEU A 10 -35.61 42.13 -24.96
CA LEU A 10 -35.61 40.73 -25.44
C LEU A 10 -36.05 40.59 -26.89
N LYS A 11 -35.46 39.64 -27.60
CA LYS A 11 -36.17 38.83 -28.61
C LYS A 11 -35.74 37.36 -28.50
N PRO A 12 -36.71 36.42 -28.56
CA PRO A 12 -36.44 35.00 -28.52
C PRO A 12 -36.17 34.44 -29.91
N LEU A 13 -35.22 33.50 -30.01
CA LEU A 13 -35.04 32.69 -31.21
C LEU A 13 -35.53 31.27 -30.95
N LEU A 14 -36.61 30.95 -31.65
CA LEU A 14 -37.29 29.68 -31.74
C LEU A 14 -36.48 28.75 -32.62
N PHE A 15 -36.00 27.57 -32.10
CA PHE A 15 -35.49 26.50 -32.95
C PHE A 15 -36.36 25.25 -32.86
N LEU A 16 -36.74 24.82 -34.01
CA LEU A 16 -37.71 23.82 -34.39
C LEU A 16 -37.19 22.40 -34.08
N LEU A 17 -38.01 21.64 -33.37
CA LEU A 17 -37.87 20.17 -33.16
C LEU A 17 -38.27 19.45 -34.47
N LEU A 18 -37.40 18.68 -35.06
CA LEU A 18 -37.74 17.67 -36.06
C LEU A 18 -37.67 16.28 -35.42
N PHE A 19 -38.86 15.70 -35.24
CA PHE A 19 -39.03 14.26 -34.88
C PHE A 19 -38.86 13.45 -36.16
N ILE A 20 -37.92 12.50 -36.15
CA ILE A 20 -37.89 11.41 -37.12
C ILE A 20 -38.20 10.10 -36.35
N PHE A 21 -39.40 9.60 -36.61
CA PHE A 21 -39.83 8.24 -36.25
C PHE A 21 -39.20 7.28 -37.25
N VAL A 22 -38.45 6.26 -36.77
CA VAL A 22 -38.17 5.07 -37.54
C VAL A 22 -38.59 3.84 -36.74
N LEU A 23 -39.43 3.07 -37.40
CA LEU A 23 -40.09 1.85 -36.92
C LEU A 23 -39.11 0.75 -36.50
N GLN A 24 -39.46 0.07 -35.43
CA GLN A 24 -38.93 -1.28 -35.07
C GLN A 24 -39.57 -2.36 -35.94
N PRO A 25 -38.93 -3.49 -36.12
CA PRO A 25 -39.58 -4.77 -36.15
C PRO A 25 -39.31 -5.60 -34.91
N LEU A 26 -40.38 -6.12 -34.35
CA LEU A 26 -40.45 -7.20 -33.38
C LEU A 26 -39.83 -8.49 -33.95
N PHE A 27 -38.91 -9.12 -33.21
CA PHE A 27 -38.76 -10.58 -33.25
C PHE A 27 -38.50 -11.12 -31.86
N SER A 28 -39.24 -12.15 -31.54
CA SER A 28 -39.31 -12.88 -30.29
C SER A 28 -38.25 -13.96 -30.21
N GLY A 29 -37.81 -14.24 -28.98
CA GLY A 29 -37.48 -15.62 -28.58
C GLY A 29 -36.04 -15.92 -28.19
N GLY A 30 -35.86 -16.22 -26.92
CA GLY A 30 -34.98 -17.34 -26.58
C GLY A 30 -33.75 -17.08 -25.74
N GLN A 31 -33.85 -17.45 -24.51
CA GLN A 31 -32.79 -18.01 -23.60
C GLN A 31 -31.73 -17.08 -23.00
N ALA A 32 -31.72 -17.17 -21.67
CA ALA A 32 -30.75 -16.57 -20.77
C ALA A 32 -29.39 -17.26 -20.89
N GLU A 33 -28.35 -16.46 -20.99
CA GLU A 33 -26.98 -16.83 -20.62
C GLU A 33 -26.40 -15.75 -19.70
N GLU A 34 -25.68 -16.23 -18.69
CA GLU A 34 -25.09 -15.48 -17.61
C GLU A 34 -23.94 -14.61 -18.12
N ASP A 35 -23.99 -13.29 -17.91
CA ASP A 35 -22.89 -12.39 -18.23
C ASP A 35 -22.44 -11.56 -17.05
N GLY A 36 -21.16 -11.72 -16.71
CA GLY A 36 -20.40 -10.79 -15.88
C GLY A 36 -20.15 -9.47 -16.63
N PRO A 37 -19.67 -8.42 -15.96
CA PRO A 37 -19.58 -7.09 -16.54
C PRO A 37 -18.56 -7.05 -17.68
N PHE A 38 -19.07 -6.85 -18.88
CA PHE A 38 -18.31 -6.69 -20.12
C PHE A 38 -17.61 -5.32 -20.15
N ILE A 39 -16.32 -5.32 -20.39
CA ILE A 39 -15.59 -4.16 -20.89
C ILE A 39 -15.28 -4.42 -22.36
N GLU A 40 -15.97 -3.71 -23.23
CA GLU A 40 -15.80 -3.75 -24.66
C GLU A 40 -14.47 -3.10 -25.07
N SER A 41 -13.58 -3.89 -25.68
CA SER A 41 -12.32 -3.42 -26.23
C SER A 41 -12.55 -2.86 -27.64
N THR A 42 -12.38 -1.55 -27.82
CA THR A 42 -12.20 -0.95 -29.14
C THR A 42 -10.72 -0.93 -29.49
N GLU A 43 -10.34 -1.59 -30.58
CA GLU A 43 -8.98 -1.56 -31.13
C GLU A 43 -8.61 -0.15 -31.61
N PRO A 44 -7.42 0.36 -31.32
CA PRO A 44 -6.86 1.52 -32.01
C PRO A 44 -5.96 1.09 -33.17
N GLY A 45 -6.07 1.85 -34.24
CA GLY A 45 -5.34 1.67 -35.49
C GLY A 45 -3.82 1.74 -35.35
N LYS A 46 -3.15 1.08 -36.28
CA LYS A 46 -1.71 0.99 -36.46
C LYS A 46 -1.04 2.35 -36.51
N GLY A 47 -0.12 2.61 -35.59
CA GLY A 47 0.83 3.72 -35.60
C GLY A 47 2.14 3.27 -35.00
N VAL A 48 3.19 3.35 -35.83
CA VAL A 48 4.65 3.38 -35.58
C VAL A 48 5.11 2.89 -34.20
N GLU A 49 5.82 1.77 -34.21
CA GLU A 49 6.52 1.19 -33.04
C GLU A 49 7.65 2.13 -32.58
N PRO A 50 7.72 2.49 -31.30
CA PRO A 50 8.96 2.96 -30.69
C PRO A 50 9.83 1.76 -30.32
N GLU A 51 11.15 1.91 -30.53
CA GLU A 51 12.19 0.97 -30.11
C GLU A 51 11.89 0.34 -28.75
N GLU A 52 12.02 -0.99 -28.69
CA GLU A 52 11.85 -1.79 -27.46
C GLU A 52 12.87 -1.34 -26.39
N ALA A 53 12.41 -0.48 -25.47
CA ALA A 53 13.02 -0.44 -24.14
C ALA A 53 12.78 -1.82 -23.51
N GLU A 54 13.85 -2.54 -23.17
CA GLU A 54 13.75 -3.80 -22.43
C GLU A 54 12.82 -3.60 -21.23
N LYS A 55 11.65 -4.22 -21.28
CA LYS A 55 10.76 -4.29 -20.12
C LYS A 55 11.48 -5.09 -19.05
N ILE A 56 11.95 -4.40 -18.04
CA ILE A 56 12.36 -5.03 -16.78
C ILE A 56 11.10 -5.68 -16.23
N GLU A 57 11.00 -7.01 -16.30
CA GLU A 57 9.91 -7.73 -15.64
C GLU A 57 10.17 -7.64 -14.12
N GLU A 58 9.46 -6.77 -13.43
CA GLU A 58 9.30 -6.86 -12.00
C GLU A 58 8.52 -8.14 -11.71
N VAL A 59 9.17 -9.07 -11.05
CA VAL A 59 8.56 -10.33 -10.62
C VAL A 59 8.38 -10.23 -9.12
N ASP A 60 7.15 -10.35 -8.65
CA ASP A 60 6.90 -10.72 -7.26
C ASP A 60 6.80 -12.25 -7.18
N PRO A 61 7.88 -12.94 -6.74
CA PRO A 61 7.91 -14.39 -6.72
C PRO A 61 7.21 -15.01 -5.51
N PHE A 62 6.66 -14.19 -4.60
CA PHE A 62 6.19 -14.66 -3.30
C PHE A 62 4.91 -13.96 -2.86
N SER A 63 4.07 -14.68 -2.14
CA SER A 63 2.97 -14.08 -1.37
C SER A 63 3.57 -13.27 -0.22
N GLU A 64 3.43 -11.94 -0.24
CA GLU A 64 3.98 -11.04 0.77
C GLU A 64 3.48 -11.34 2.18
N LYS A 65 2.28 -11.89 2.33
CA LYS A 65 1.69 -12.28 3.62
C LYS A 65 2.50 -13.31 4.41
N GLU A 66 3.30 -14.14 3.72
CA GLU A 66 4.13 -15.17 4.38
C GLU A 66 5.45 -14.61 4.88
N LEU A 67 5.79 -13.36 4.50
CA LEU A 67 7.12 -12.80 4.75
C LEU A 67 7.23 -12.06 6.09
N GLN A 68 6.13 -11.56 6.68
CA GLN A 68 6.21 -10.73 7.87
C GLN A 68 5.84 -11.47 9.17
N ASN A 69 6.61 -11.22 10.24
CA ASN A 69 6.19 -11.55 11.60
C ASN A 69 5.39 -10.37 12.18
N LEU A 70 4.06 -10.49 12.19
CA LEU A 70 3.15 -9.45 12.63
C LEU A 70 2.80 -9.52 14.13
N ASP A 71 3.25 -10.55 14.85
CA ASP A 71 2.92 -10.77 16.26
C ASP A 71 3.26 -9.60 17.19
N PRO A 72 4.40 -8.88 17.00
CA PRO A 72 4.75 -7.76 17.88
C PRO A 72 3.89 -6.50 17.69
N TYR A 73 3.14 -6.39 16.58
CA TYR A 73 2.46 -5.16 16.20
C TYR A 73 1.05 -5.06 16.76
N ALA A 74 0.64 -3.85 17.13
CA ALA A 74 -0.74 -3.54 17.43
C ALA A 74 -1.61 -3.58 16.16
N ARG A 75 -2.92 -3.77 16.31
CA ARG A 75 -3.87 -3.90 15.20
C ARG A 75 -4.95 -2.83 15.27
N ALA A 76 -5.29 -2.22 14.14
CA ALA A 76 -6.44 -1.33 13.99
C ALA A 76 -7.25 -1.73 12.75
N ILE A 77 -8.60 -1.70 12.81
CA ILE A 77 -9.46 -2.13 11.71
C ILE A 77 -10.36 -0.96 11.27
N PHE A 78 -10.33 -0.68 9.96
CA PHE A 78 -11.09 0.41 9.35
C PHE A 78 -11.84 -0.06 8.10
N ALA A 79 -13.07 0.42 7.92
CA ALA A 79 -13.84 0.31 6.68
C ALA A 79 -14.08 1.72 6.11
N GLY A 80 -13.88 1.93 4.81
CA GLY A 80 -14.01 3.26 4.21
C GLY A 80 -14.25 3.23 2.70
N GLY A 81 -15.19 2.39 2.26
CA GLY A 81 -15.44 2.11 0.86
C GLY A 81 -14.50 1.03 0.34
N CYS A 82 -14.13 1.10 -0.93
CA CYS A 82 -13.20 0.14 -1.51
C CYS A 82 -11.89 0.06 -0.72
N PHE A 83 -11.55 -1.13 -0.25
CA PHE A 83 -10.36 -1.40 0.59
C PHE A 83 -9.05 -1.05 -0.12
N TRP A 84 -8.91 -1.22 -1.45
CA TRP A 84 -7.75 -0.78 -2.22
C TRP A 84 -7.39 0.69 -2.01
N CYS A 85 -8.42 1.53 -1.74
CA CYS A 85 -8.22 2.97 -1.51
C CYS A 85 -7.80 3.31 -0.08
N LEU A 86 -7.98 2.37 0.86
CA LEU A 86 -7.53 2.53 2.25
C LEU A 86 -6.16 1.89 2.51
N GLU A 87 -5.79 0.84 1.79
CA GLU A 87 -4.53 0.14 1.93
C GLU A 87 -3.33 1.08 1.78
N TYR A 88 -3.15 1.70 0.63
CA TYR A 88 -2.03 2.60 0.33
C TYR A 88 -1.82 3.76 1.33
N PRO A 89 -2.85 4.52 1.78
CA PRO A 89 -2.66 5.61 2.72
C PRO A 89 -2.07 5.20 4.07
N PHE A 90 -2.35 3.98 4.54
CA PHE A 90 -1.81 3.45 5.78
C PHE A 90 -0.45 2.81 5.58
N GLU A 91 -0.29 2.00 4.55
CA GLU A 91 0.91 1.19 4.33
C GLU A 91 2.18 2.00 4.13
N ARG A 92 2.05 3.16 3.49
CA ARG A 92 3.16 4.10 3.31
C ARG A 92 3.66 4.77 4.59
N LEU A 93 2.98 4.65 5.72
CA LEU A 93 3.35 5.33 6.97
C LEU A 93 4.54 4.63 7.62
N ASN A 94 5.50 5.44 8.09
CA ASN A 94 6.52 4.93 8.99
C ASN A 94 5.87 4.42 10.28
N GLY A 95 6.23 3.21 10.71
CA GLY A 95 5.64 2.54 11.86
C GLY A 95 4.44 1.65 11.54
N VAL A 96 3.95 1.63 10.30
CA VAL A 96 3.03 0.59 9.79
C VAL A 96 3.85 -0.51 9.16
N ALA A 97 3.68 -1.73 9.67
CA ALA A 97 4.36 -2.91 9.17
C ALA A 97 3.63 -3.51 7.97
N GLU A 98 2.30 -3.64 8.07
CA GLU A 98 1.49 -4.30 7.04
C GLU A 98 0.05 -3.78 7.08
N VAL A 99 -0.59 -3.74 5.92
CA VAL A 99 -2.02 -3.48 5.79
C VAL A 99 -2.67 -4.59 4.97
N ILE A 100 -3.61 -5.31 5.57
CA ILE A 100 -4.28 -6.42 4.90
C ILE A 100 -5.69 -6.01 4.54
N SER A 101 -6.04 -6.06 3.26
CA SER A 101 -7.40 -5.90 2.76
C SER A 101 -8.27 -7.11 3.12
N GLY A 102 -9.53 -6.89 3.53
CA GLY A 102 -10.41 -7.97 3.97
C GLY A 102 -11.82 -7.54 4.32
N TYR A 103 -12.46 -8.32 5.16
CA TYR A 103 -13.87 -8.18 5.51
C TYR A 103 -14.05 -8.19 7.03
N SER A 104 -14.85 -7.25 7.55
CA SER A 104 -15.19 -7.19 8.97
C SER A 104 -16.62 -6.67 9.19
N GLY A 105 -17.13 -6.81 10.42
CA GLY A 105 -18.43 -6.29 10.85
C GLY A 105 -19.64 -7.18 10.53
N GLY A 106 -19.47 -8.24 9.78
CA GLY A 106 -20.52 -9.22 9.49
C GLY A 106 -20.48 -10.43 10.43
N THR A 107 -21.50 -11.27 10.33
CA THR A 107 -21.67 -12.47 11.16
C THR A 107 -21.30 -13.76 10.45
N LYS A 108 -21.23 -13.76 9.13
CA LYS A 108 -20.88 -14.96 8.34
C LYS A 108 -19.40 -15.26 8.50
N PRO A 109 -19.02 -16.47 8.96
CA PRO A 109 -17.62 -16.87 8.96
C PRO A 109 -17.12 -17.08 7.52
N ASP A 110 -15.86 -16.73 7.30
CA ASP A 110 -15.12 -16.95 6.07
C ASP A 110 -15.89 -16.54 4.79
N PRO A 111 -16.26 -15.25 4.66
CA PRO A 111 -17.04 -14.76 3.53
C PRO A 111 -16.17 -14.66 2.27
N ALA A 112 -16.69 -15.08 1.12
CA ALA A 112 -16.05 -14.86 -0.17
C ALA A 112 -16.38 -13.45 -0.73
N TYR A 113 -15.49 -12.87 -1.53
CA TYR A 113 -15.68 -11.55 -2.15
C TYR A 113 -17.05 -11.39 -2.83
N ARG A 114 -17.46 -12.39 -3.65
CA ARG A 114 -18.75 -12.34 -4.35
C ARG A 114 -19.96 -12.20 -3.43
N GLU A 115 -19.90 -12.77 -2.24
CA GLU A 115 -20.99 -12.72 -1.26
C GLU A 115 -21.04 -11.34 -0.59
N VAL A 116 -19.88 -10.78 -0.28
CA VAL A 116 -19.77 -9.43 0.29
C VAL A 116 -20.19 -8.39 -0.74
N ALA A 117 -19.63 -8.42 -1.94
CA ALA A 117 -19.88 -7.48 -3.02
C ALA A 117 -21.35 -7.50 -3.51
N SER A 118 -22.01 -8.67 -3.46
CA SER A 118 -23.45 -8.78 -3.79
C SER A 118 -24.39 -8.37 -2.66
N GLY A 119 -23.85 -8.00 -1.47
CA GLY A 119 -24.66 -7.64 -0.30
C GLY A 119 -25.37 -8.82 0.38
N MET A 120 -24.93 -10.05 0.13
CA MET A 120 -25.46 -11.25 0.79
C MET A 120 -24.94 -11.43 2.23
N THR A 121 -23.99 -10.62 2.64
CA THR A 121 -23.44 -10.60 4.00
C THR A 121 -23.52 -9.19 4.59
N ASP A 122 -23.39 -9.09 5.94
CA ASP A 122 -23.30 -7.80 6.61
C ASP A 122 -21.86 -7.28 6.71
N HIS A 123 -20.91 -7.99 6.10
CA HIS A 123 -19.50 -7.59 6.08
C HIS A 123 -19.28 -6.30 5.29
N ARG A 124 -18.27 -5.54 5.73
CA ARG A 124 -17.77 -4.36 5.01
C ARG A 124 -16.38 -4.66 4.47
N GLU A 125 -16.06 -4.11 3.30
CA GLU A 125 -14.69 -4.03 2.84
C GLU A 125 -13.90 -3.20 3.85
N SER A 126 -12.87 -3.79 4.39
CA SER A 126 -12.10 -3.27 5.52
C SER A 126 -10.61 -3.52 5.31
N VAL A 127 -9.80 -2.75 6.03
CA VAL A 127 -8.38 -3.03 6.16
C VAL A 127 -8.04 -3.27 7.63
N VAL A 128 -7.14 -4.21 7.90
CA VAL A 128 -6.47 -4.30 9.18
C VAL A 128 -5.06 -3.73 9.04
N VAL A 129 -4.73 -2.77 9.90
CA VAL A 129 -3.44 -2.08 9.93
C VAL A 129 -2.63 -2.64 11.09
N TYR A 130 -1.47 -3.22 10.80
CA TYR A 130 -0.50 -3.64 11.80
C TYR A 130 0.54 -2.54 11.99
N TYR A 131 0.67 -2.03 13.21
CA TYR A 131 1.48 -0.85 13.45
C TYR A 131 2.25 -0.90 14.77
N ASN A 132 3.36 -0.18 14.83
CA ASN A 132 4.13 0.04 16.05
C ASN A 132 3.60 1.27 16.79
N PRO A 133 2.92 1.14 17.95
CA PRO A 133 2.32 2.26 18.67
C PRO A 133 3.35 3.24 19.25
N ALA A 134 4.62 2.86 19.36
CA ALA A 134 5.70 3.77 19.74
C ALA A 134 6.12 4.74 18.61
N VAL A 135 5.72 4.47 17.37
CA VAL A 135 6.07 5.27 16.18
C VAL A 135 4.87 6.02 15.63
N VAL A 136 3.77 5.33 15.46
CA VAL A 136 2.50 5.90 15.00
C VAL A 136 1.39 5.51 15.97
N SER A 137 0.71 6.47 16.54
CA SER A 137 -0.36 6.25 17.51
C SER A 137 -1.69 5.91 16.82
N TYR A 138 -2.60 5.22 17.52
CA TYR A 138 -3.97 4.99 17.05
C TYR A 138 -4.71 6.28 16.68
N LYS A 139 -4.48 7.39 17.44
CA LYS A 139 -5.04 8.70 17.12
C LYS A 139 -4.55 9.23 15.76
N GLN A 140 -3.29 9.00 15.42
CA GLN A 140 -2.74 9.40 14.12
C GLN A 140 -3.31 8.52 12.98
N LEU A 141 -3.54 7.22 13.23
CA LEU A 141 -4.24 6.37 12.26
C LEU A 141 -5.68 6.83 12.03
N LEU A 142 -6.39 7.28 13.08
CA LEU A 142 -7.72 7.88 12.93
C LEU A 142 -7.68 9.14 12.06
N ASP A 143 -6.66 10.00 12.21
CA ASP A 143 -6.55 11.21 11.37
C ASP A 143 -6.26 10.83 9.89
N VAL A 144 -5.45 9.81 9.63
CA VAL A 144 -5.25 9.27 8.28
C VAL A 144 -6.55 8.71 7.72
N PHE A 145 -7.30 7.94 8.50
CA PHE A 145 -8.60 7.39 8.10
C PHE A 145 -9.57 8.50 7.67
N TRP A 146 -9.78 9.50 8.52
CA TRP A 146 -10.69 10.61 8.24
C TRP A 146 -10.32 11.39 6.97
N ARG A 147 -9.05 11.49 6.65
CA ARG A 147 -8.55 12.18 5.45
C ARG A 147 -8.74 11.40 4.16
N ASN A 148 -9.07 10.14 4.25
CA ASN A 148 -9.19 9.27 3.09
C ASN A 148 -10.62 8.80 2.78
N ILE A 149 -11.61 9.33 3.49
CA ILE A 149 -13.03 9.02 3.30
C ILE A 149 -13.88 10.30 3.21
N ASP A 150 -15.13 10.16 2.74
CA ASP A 150 -16.20 11.11 3.04
C ASP A 150 -16.92 10.62 4.32
N PRO A 151 -16.65 11.21 5.48
CA PRO A 151 -17.20 10.73 6.75
C PRO A 151 -18.69 11.01 6.91
N THR A 152 -19.29 11.83 6.04
CA THR A 152 -20.71 12.19 6.05
C THR A 152 -21.56 11.23 5.22
N ASP A 153 -20.94 10.42 4.34
CA ASP A 153 -21.64 9.48 3.47
C ASP A 153 -21.95 8.14 4.16
N GLY A 154 -23.12 8.03 4.76
CA GLY A 154 -23.59 6.79 5.41
C GLY A 154 -24.14 5.72 4.47
N GLY A 155 -24.15 5.94 3.16
CA GLY A 155 -24.70 5.00 2.16
C GLY A 155 -23.66 4.26 1.33
N GLY A 156 -22.39 4.54 1.56
CA GLY A 156 -21.25 4.01 0.81
C GLY A 156 -20.10 4.99 0.82
N GLN A 157 -19.28 5.00 -0.23
CA GLN A 157 -18.21 5.97 -0.41
C GLN A 157 -18.08 6.36 -1.89
N PHE A 158 -18.31 7.61 -2.19
CA PHE A 158 -18.22 8.16 -3.56
C PHE A 158 -19.14 7.41 -4.54
N TYR A 159 -18.59 6.80 -5.60
CA TYR A 159 -19.36 5.97 -6.53
C TYR A 159 -19.70 4.58 -6.00
N ASP A 160 -18.98 4.12 -4.97
CA ASP A 160 -19.19 2.80 -4.40
C ASP A 160 -20.35 2.82 -3.43
N ARG A 161 -21.44 2.15 -3.77
CA ARG A 161 -22.71 2.19 -3.01
C ARG A 161 -23.05 0.82 -2.44
N GLY A 162 -23.59 0.81 -1.24
CA GLY A 162 -24.06 -0.41 -0.57
C GLY A 162 -23.49 -0.58 0.82
N ASN A 163 -24.00 -1.56 1.56
CA ASN A 163 -23.64 -1.79 2.96
C ASN A 163 -22.14 -2.11 3.13
N HIS A 164 -21.58 -2.88 2.19
CA HIS A 164 -20.19 -3.31 2.21
C HIS A 164 -19.19 -2.14 1.98
N TYR A 165 -19.67 -0.98 1.52
CA TYR A 165 -18.83 0.23 1.34
C TYR A 165 -19.08 1.31 2.40
N LYS A 166 -19.90 1.05 3.42
CA LYS A 166 -20.14 2.03 4.49
C LYS A 166 -18.90 2.21 5.36
N PRO A 167 -18.54 3.46 5.72
CA PRO A 167 -17.41 3.71 6.58
C PRO A 167 -17.67 3.24 8.02
N ALA A 168 -16.64 2.66 8.64
CA ALA A 168 -16.65 2.30 10.05
C ALA A 168 -15.23 2.28 10.66
N ILE A 169 -15.17 2.52 11.97
CA ILE A 169 -14.02 2.26 12.81
C ILE A 169 -14.40 1.10 13.73
N PHE A 170 -13.61 0.02 13.70
CA PHE A 170 -13.82 -1.15 14.55
C PHE A 170 -12.83 -1.12 15.70
N TYR A 171 -13.31 -0.88 16.93
CA TYR A 171 -12.47 -0.76 18.12
C TYR A 171 -12.31 -2.10 18.83
N SER A 172 -11.11 -2.38 19.33
CA SER A 172 -10.74 -3.60 20.09
C SER A 172 -10.65 -3.36 21.60
N SER A 173 -10.68 -2.10 22.03
CA SER A 173 -10.59 -1.74 23.45
C SER A 173 -11.44 -0.50 23.77
N ALA A 174 -11.71 -0.28 25.06
CA ALA A 174 -12.41 0.91 25.52
C ALA A 174 -11.62 2.20 25.25
N GLU A 175 -10.30 2.14 25.22
CA GLU A 175 -9.43 3.25 24.89
C GLU A 175 -9.58 3.63 23.41
N GLU A 176 -9.53 2.66 22.51
CA GLU A 176 -9.76 2.88 21.07
C GLU A 176 -11.16 3.43 20.80
N GLU A 177 -12.20 2.90 21.48
CA GLU A 177 -13.56 3.44 21.39
C GLU A 177 -13.60 4.91 21.77
N GLN A 178 -12.99 5.26 22.90
CA GLN A 178 -12.95 6.63 23.37
C GLN A 178 -12.22 7.53 22.39
N LEU A 179 -11.03 7.13 21.91
CA LEU A 179 -10.26 7.89 20.92
C LEU A 179 -11.03 8.10 19.62
N ALA A 180 -11.68 7.05 19.11
CA ALA A 180 -12.50 7.13 17.90
C ALA A 180 -13.69 8.11 18.07
N ARG A 181 -14.40 8.04 19.20
CA ARG A 181 -15.53 8.93 19.49
C ARG A 181 -15.07 10.39 19.67
N VAL A 182 -13.96 10.63 20.38
CA VAL A 182 -13.39 11.97 20.56
C VAL A 182 -12.96 12.53 19.20
N SER A 183 -12.25 11.77 18.40
CA SER A 183 -11.79 12.19 17.08
C SER A 183 -12.95 12.55 16.14
N ARG A 184 -14.05 11.78 16.16
CA ARG A 184 -15.29 12.09 15.43
C ARG A 184 -15.94 13.40 15.93
N GLN A 185 -15.96 13.62 17.24
CA GLN A 185 -16.50 14.86 17.81
C GLN A 185 -15.65 16.08 17.44
N GLU A 186 -14.32 15.96 17.51
CA GLU A 186 -13.37 17.00 17.10
C GLU A 186 -13.56 17.36 15.62
N LEU A 187 -13.73 16.35 14.77
CA LEU A 187 -13.96 16.54 13.34
C LEU A 187 -15.31 17.21 13.06
N ASN A 188 -16.40 16.80 13.72
CA ASN A 188 -17.70 17.47 13.63
C ASN A 188 -17.60 18.95 14.09
N ALA A 189 -16.91 19.21 15.21
CA ALA A 189 -16.75 20.55 15.75
C ALA A 189 -15.83 21.45 14.89
N SER A 190 -15.02 20.89 14.02
CA SER A 190 -14.08 21.63 13.15
C SER A 190 -14.78 22.49 12.09
N GLY A 191 -16.04 22.20 11.78
CA GLY A 191 -16.80 22.85 10.71
C GLY A 191 -16.27 22.58 9.30
N ARG A 192 -15.42 21.55 9.14
CA ARG A 192 -14.88 21.13 7.84
C ARG A 192 -15.95 20.60 6.91
N PHE A 193 -16.87 19.83 7.46
CA PHE A 193 -18.02 19.26 6.76
C PHE A 193 -19.27 20.03 7.15
N SER A 194 -20.17 20.27 6.18
CA SER A 194 -21.46 20.91 6.40
C SER A 194 -22.51 19.95 6.97
N GLU A 195 -22.30 18.65 6.79
CA GLU A 195 -23.18 17.58 7.24
C GLU A 195 -22.59 16.86 8.44
N GLU A 196 -23.43 16.19 9.21
CA GLU A 196 -23.02 15.39 10.35
C GLU A 196 -22.24 14.15 9.90
N ILE A 197 -21.20 13.81 10.67
CA ILE A 197 -20.42 12.59 10.41
C ILE A 197 -21.25 11.36 10.77
N THR A 198 -21.49 10.51 9.77
CA THR A 198 -22.31 9.30 9.86
C THR A 198 -21.48 8.02 10.01
N THR A 199 -20.15 8.13 9.96
CA THR A 199 -19.24 6.99 10.12
C THR A 199 -19.51 6.22 11.41
N ASP A 200 -19.72 4.92 11.31
CA ASP A 200 -20.00 4.04 12.46
C ASP A 200 -18.73 3.84 13.33
N ILE A 201 -18.94 3.68 14.63
CA ILE A 201 -17.90 3.24 15.58
C ILE A 201 -18.43 2.00 16.29
N LEU A 202 -17.89 0.84 15.93
CA LEU A 202 -18.41 -0.48 16.27
C LEU A 202 -17.36 -1.31 16.99
N PRO A 203 -17.74 -2.27 17.86
CA PRO A 203 -16.80 -3.22 18.41
C PRO A 203 -16.21 -4.10 17.29
N ALA A 204 -14.91 -4.37 17.37
CA ALA A 204 -14.24 -5.27 16.44
C ALA A 204 -14.74 -6.70 16.63
N GLY A 205 -15.12 -7.34 15.54
CA GLY A 205 -15.35 -8.75 15.41
C GLY A 205 -14.19 -9.46 14.70
N PRO A 206 -14.40 -10.68 14.21
CA PRO A 206 -13.45 -11.35 13.34
C PRO A 206 -13.13 -10.52 12.11
N PHE A 207 -11.88 -10.56 11.70
CA PHE A 207 -11.41 -10.04 10.42
C PHE A 207 -11.06 -11.23 9.51
N TYR A 208 -11.52 -11.21 8.29
CA TYR A 208 -11.27 -12.22 7.29
C TYR A 208 -10.48 -11.59 6.15
N PRO A 209 -9.22 -12.00 5.92
CA PRO A 209 -8.45 -11.50 4.78
C PRO A 209 -9.18 -11.74 3.46
N ALA A 210 -9.15 -10.76 2.57
CA ALA A 210 -9.64 -10.94 1.21
C ALA A 210 -8.67 -11.82 0.40
N GLU A 211 -9.14 -12.28 -0.74
CA GLU A 211 -8.39 -13.11 -1.65
C GLU A 211 -7.10 -12.39 -2.12
N GLU A 212 -6.05 -13.15 -2.40
CA GLU A 212 -4.70 -12.64 -2.70
C GLU A 212 -4.66 -11.58 -3.82
N TYR A 213 -5.51 -11.71 -4.83
CA TYR A 213 -5.58 -10.72 -5.93
C TYR A 213 -6.11 -9.34 -5.51
N HIS A 214 -6.64 -9.19 -4.29
CA HIS A 214 -7.04 -7.92 -3.70
C HIS A 214 -5.95 -7.24 -2.89
N GLN A 215 -4.98 -8.01 -2.40
CA GLN A 215 -3.87 -7.46 -1.61
C GLN A 215 -2.92 -6.68 -2.52
N ASP A 216 -2.43 -5.54 -2.06
CA ASP A 216 -1.50 -4.67 -2.78
C ASP A 216 -1.95 -4.29 -4.20
N TYR A 217 -3.27 -4.19 -4.39
CA TYR A 217 -3.81 -3.90 -5.72
C TYR A 217 -3.24 -2.62 -6.33
N TYR A 218 -2.91 -1.63 -5.51
CA TYR A 218 -2.30 -0.39 -5.96
C TYR A 218 -0.87 -0.57 -6.50
N LYS A 219 -0.14 -1.60 -6.06
CA LYS A 219 1.17 -2.02 -6.57
C LYS A 219 1.01 -2.93 -7.80
N LYS A 220 0.27 -4.03 -7.65
CA LYS A 220 0.07 -5.09 -8.65
C LYS A 220 -0.66 -4.61 -9.91
N SER A 221 -1.52 -3.60 -9.78
CA SER A 221 -2.38 -3.07 -10.85
C SER A 221 -2.42 -1.54 -10.85
N THR A 222 -1.25 -0.90 -10.77
CA THR A 222 -1.08 0.54 -10.56
C THR A 222 -1.93 1.41 -11.51
N ASP A 223 -1.95 1.12 -12.81
CA ASP A 223 -2.71 1.91 -13.77
C ASP A 223 -4.23 1.72 -13.61
N ALA A 224 -4.68 0.50 -13.32
CA ALA A 224 -6.09 0.23 -13.06
C ALA A 224 -6.53 0.91 -11.76
N TYR A 225 -5.73 0.82 -10.72
CA TYR A 225 -5.95 1.53 -9.46
C TYR A 225 -6.02 3.05 -9.64
N LYS A 226 -5.07 3.67 -10.35
CA LYS A 226 -5.07 5.12 -10.62
C LYS A 226 -6.31 5.57 -11.38
N ARG A 227 -6.72 4.81 -12.41
CA ARG A 227 -7.95 5.09 -13.15
C ARG A 227 -9.18 5.02 -12.24
N TYR A 228 -9.30 3.95 -11.46
CA TYR A 228 -10.41 3.77 -10.52
C TYR A 228 -10.44 4.87 -9.46
N PHE A 229 -9.32 5.15 -8.79
CA PHE A 229 -9.21 6.17 -7.76
C PHE A 229 -9.61 7.56 -8.28
N THR A 230 -9.23 7.89 -9.51
CA THR A 230 -9.59 9.16 -10.16
C THR A 230 -11.08 9.18 -10.55
N ALA A 231 -11.57 8.11 -11.18
CA ALA A 231 -12.97 8.01 -11.64
C ALA A 231 -13.97 7.98 -10.47
N SER A 232 -13.60 7.43 -9.32
CA SER A 232 -14.46 7.41 -8.13
C SER A 232 -14.75 8.79 -7.54
N GLY A 233 -14.00 9.83 -7.92
CA GLY A 233 -14.11 11.17 -7.37
C GLY A 233 -13.42 11.35 -6.00
N ARG A 234 -12.90 10.28 -5.40
CA ARG A 234 -12.24 10.29 -4.08
C ARG A 234 -11.07 11.28 -4.05
N GLY A 235 -10.21 11.24 -5.06
CA GLY A 235 -9.03 12.10 -5.13
C GLY A 235 -9.38 13.59 -5.13
N SER A 236 -10.41 13.98 -5.89
CA SER A 236 -10.90 15.36 -5.96
C SER A 236 -11.48 15.83 -4.63
N PHE A 237 -12.34 14.99 -4.02
CA PHE A 237 -12.93 15.29 -2.71
C PHE A 237 -11.85 15.48 -1.62
N ILE A 238 -10.90 14.57 -1.52
CA ILE A 238 -9.80 14.67 -0.53
C ILE A 238 -9.00 15.95 -0.75
N GLY A 239 -8.66 16.28 -2.01
CA GLY A 239 -7.91 17.49 -2.35
C GLY A 239 -8.66 18.77 -1.98
N GLU A 240 -9.99 18.80 -2.12
CA GLU A 240 -10.84 19.92 -1.74
C GLU A 240 -10.96 20.07 -0.22
N MET A 241 -11.26 18.96 0.47
CA MET A 241 -11.50 18.97 1.92
C MET A 241 -10.21 19.10 2.74
N TRP A 242 -9.12 18.51 2.27
CA TRP A 242 -7.85 18.44 2.99
C TRP A 242 -6.71 19.11 2.21
N LYS A 243 -6.73 20.45 2.16
CA LYS A 243 -5.72 21.28 1.43
C LYS A 243 -4.27 20.98 1.83
N SER A 244 -4.04 20.49 3.06
CA SER A 244 -2.73 20.05 3.57
C SER A 244 -2.31 18.65 3.13
N GLY A 245 -3.11 17.98 2.29
CA GLY A 245 -2.81 16.64 1.78
C GLY A 245 -3.40 15.48 2.60
N LYS A 246 -3.17 14.26 2.10
CA LYS A 246 -3.71 13.01 2.65
C LYS A 246 -3.04 12.55 3.93
N THR A 247 -1.76 12.90 4.10
CA THR A 247 -0.98 12.55 5.30
C THR A 247 -1.05 13.69 6.29
N PRO A 248 -1.40 13.42 7.56
CA PRO A 248 -1.39 14.42 8.62
C PRO A 248 -0.03 15.07 8.81
N GLU A 249 -0.04 16.32 9.26
CA GLU A 249 1.21 17.04 9.62
C GLU A 249 1.93 16.29 10.75
N GLY A 250 3.23 16.13 10.62
CA GLY A 250 4.09 15.44 11.61
C GLY A 250 4.15 13.92 11.46
N LEU A 251 3.34 13.29 10.56
CA LEU A 251 3.54 11.91 10.20
C LEU A 251 4.59 11.77 9.10
N GLN A 252 5.49 10.81 9.30
CA GLN A 252 6.51 10.47 8.31
C GLN A 252 6.03 9.29 7.45
N THR A 253 6.40 9.30 6.19
CA THR A 253 6.21 8.15 5.30
C THR A 253 7.53 7.42 5.10
N LYS A 254 7.48 6.13 4.75
CA LYS A 254 8.64 5.32 4.39
C LYS A 254 9.47 6.02 3.31
N GLU A 255 8.84 6.52 2.26
CA GLU A 255 9.51 7.27 1.18
C GLU A 255 10.15 8.57 1.70
N GLY A 256 9.48 9.31 2.58
CA GLY A 256 9.98 10.56 3.14
C GLY A 256 11.23 10.37 4.01
N LEU A 257 11.39 9.18 4.60
CA LEU A 257 12.58 8.84 5.40
C LEU A 257 13.76 8.43 4.52
N TRP A 258 13.55 7.52 3.58
CA TRP A 258 14.62 6.80 2.93
C TRP A 258 14.95 7.29 1.52
N ASN A 259 14.08 8.09 0.90
CA ASN A 259 14.31 8.66 -0.43
C ASN A 259 14.92 10.07 -0.41
N ASN A 260 15.33 10.55 0.77
CA ASN A 260 15.90 11.91 0.93
C ASN A 260 17.42 11.86 1.19
N PHE A 261 18.17 11.26 0.27
CA PHE A 261 19.64 11.21 0.34
C PHE A 261 20.28 11.71 -0.97
N ASN A 262 21.53 12.16 -0.89
CA ASN A 262 22.30 12.55 -2.07
C ASN A 262 23.10 11.34 -2.57
N LEU A 263 22.63 10.73 -3.66
CA LEU A 263 23.24 9.53 -4.23
C LEU A 263 24.72 9.73 -4.58
N GLU A 264 25.09 10.81 -5.26
CA GLU A 264 26.46 11.08 -5.68
C GLU A 264 27.40 11.17 -4.46
N LYS A 265 26.95 11.87 -3.41
CA LYS A 265 27.71 11.97 -2.17
C LYS A 265 27.88 10.60 -1.50
N ARG A 266 26.81 9.80 -1.44
CA ARG A 266 26.86 8.45 -0.84
C ARG A 266 27.80 7.53 -1.61
N LEU A 267 27.70 7.52 -2.92
CA LEU A 267 28.59 6.69 -3.76
C LEU A 267 30.05 7.10 -3.61
N ALA A 268 30.36 8.38 -3.43
CA ALA A 268 31.72 8.86 -3.21
C ALA A 268 32.35 8.41 -1.87
N GLU A 269 31.51 7.99 -0.90
CA GLU A 269 31.94 7.48 0.41
C GLU A 269 32.20 5.95 0.39
N LEU A 270 31.76 5.24 -0.68
CA LEU A 270 31.87 3.79 -0.79
C LEU A 270 33.26 3.33 -1.25
N THR A 271 33.64 2.15 -0.80
CA THR A 271 34.84 1.45 -1.32
C THR A 271 34.58 0.94 -2.75
N PRO A 272 35.64 0.65 -3.53
CA PRO A 272 35.48 0.08 -4.88
C PRO A 272 34.63 -1.20 -4.89
N LEU A 273 34.80 -2.10 -3.92
CA LEU A 273 33.99 -3.32 -3.83
C LEU A 273 32.50 -3.03 -3.56
N GLN A 274 32.23 -2.05 -2.70
CA GLN A 274 30.83 -1.66 -2.42
C GLN A 274 30.15 -1.05 -3.64
N ILE A 275 30.88 -0.24 -4.44
CA ILE A 275 30.38 0.29 -5.72
C ILE A 275 30.13 -0.85 -6.71
N GLU A 276 31.12 -1.75 -6.91
CA GLU A 276 30.98 -2.91 -7.80
C GLU A 276 29.77 -3.75 -7.44
N VAL A 277 29.55 -4.02 -6.14
CA VAL A 277 28.40 -4.82 -5.68
C VAL A 277 27.08 -4.06 -5.86
N THR A 278 26.98 -2.83 -5.36
CA THR A 278 25.70 -2.11 -5.30
C THR A 278 25.24 -1.55 -6.65
N GLN A 279 26.20 -1.15 -7.53
CA GLN A 279 25.92 -0.41 -8.77
C GLN A 279 26.20 -1.20 -10.05
N GLU A 280 27.01 -2.25 -9.98
CA GLU A 280 27.44 -3.04 -11.14
C GLU A 280 27.04 -4.52 -11.04
N ASP A 281 26.14 -4.87 -10.09
CA ASP A 281 25.62 -6.22 -9.81
C ASP A 281 26.74 -7.23 -9.52
N GLY A 282 27.80 -6.77 -8.85
CA GLY A 282 28.96 -7.58 -8.44
C GLY A 282 28.62 -8.54 -7.31
N THR A 283 29.53 -9.46 -7.03
CA THR A 283 29.41 -10.40 -5.90
C THR A 283 30.73 -10.47 -5.16
N GLU A 284 30.72 -10.21 -3.87
CA GLU A 284 31.90 -10.33 -3.01
C GLU A 284 32.32 -11.79 -2.78
N PRO A 285 33.56 -12.09 -2.39
CA PRO A 285 33.99 -13.45 -2.12
C PRO A 285 33.27 -14.10 -0.93
N SER A 286 32.84 -15.37 -1.11
CA SER A 286 32.23 -16.17 -0.03
C SER A 286 33.25 -16.41 1.11
N PHE A 287 32.77 -16.44 2.36
CA PHE A 287 33.53 -16.64 3.60
C PHE A 287 34.63 -15.60 3.86
N GLN A 288 34.72 -14.54 3.03
CA GLN A 288 35.70 -13.47 3.15
C GLN A 288 35.01 -12.10 3.14
N ASN A 289 33.84 -12.02 3.76
CA ASN A 289 33.04 -10.82 3.88
C ASN A 289 32.65 -10.56 5.34
N GLU A 290 32.18 -9.34 5.63
CA GLU A 290 32.10 -8.84 7.00
C GLU A 290 31.01 -9.53 7.83
N TYR A 291 29.87 -9.88 7.19
CA TYR A 291 28.66 -10.26 7.96
C TYR A 291 28.24 -11.72 7.83
N TYR A 292 28.96 -12.58 7.08
CA TYR A 292 28.56 -13.98 6.92
C TYR A 292 28.47 -14.73 8.27
N ASP A 293 29.33 -14.43 9.22
CA ASP A 293 29.35 -15.05 10.57
C ASP A 293 28.99 -14.07 11.71
N ASN A 294 28.48 -12.87 11.38
CA ASN A 294 28.00 -11.93 12.40
C ASN A 294 26.77 -12.48 13.11
N LYS A 295 26.80 -12.50 14.47
CA LYS A 295 25.72 -13.01 15.35
C LYS A 295 25.21 -11.96 16.33
N GLU A 296 25.69 -10.74 16.20
CA GLU A 296 25.27 -9.63 17.06
C GLU A 296 23.81 -9.25 16.76
N GLU A 297 23.04 -8.90 17.82
CA GLU A 297 21.68 -8.40 17.65
C GLU A 297 21.68 -7.00 17.02
N GLY A 298 20.90 -6.83 15.97
CA GLY A 298 20.77 -5.56 15.24
C GLY A 298 20.09 -5.73 13.89
N ILE A 299 20.13 -4.68 13.10
CA ILE A 299 19.58 -4.65 11.75
C ILE A 299 20.66 -4.42 10.70
N TYR A 300 20.37 -4.87 9.49
CA TYR A 300 21.19 -4.63 8.30
C TYR A 300 20.47 -3.64 7.40
N VAL A 301 21.09 -2.51 7.12
CA VAL A 301 20.53 -1.44 6.30
C VAL A 301 21.26 -1.34 4.97
N ASP A 302 20.61 -0.80 3.94
CA ASP A 302 21.27 -0.49 2.68
C ASP A 302 22.43 0.51 2.91
N ILE A 303 23.57 0.23 2.33
CA ILE A 303 24.76 1.06 2.57
C ILE A 303 24.68 2.44 1.90
N VAL A 304 23.83 2.58 0.89
CA VAL A 304 23.63 3.82 0.11
C VAL A 304 22.53 4.68 0.74
N SER A 305 21.29 4.20 0.82
CA SER A 305 20.14 4.95 1.33
C SER A 305 20.02 4.94 2.85
N GLY A 306 20.50 3.87 3.51
CA GLY A 306 20.26 3.61 4.93
C GLY A 306 18.92 2.96 5.24
N GLU A 307 18.11 2.58 4.23
CA GLU A 307 16.84 1.88 4.46
C GLU A 307 17.07 0.53 5.16
N PRO A 308 16.23 0.16 6.14
CA PRO A 308 16.40 -1.06 6.91
C PRO A 308 15.94 -2.28 6.12
N LEU A 309 16.81 -3.22 5.85
CA LEU A 309 16.54 -4.33 4.95
C LEU A 309 16.25 -5.64 5.70
N PHE A 310 17.14 -6.02 6.63
CA PHE A 310 17.08 -7.32 7.30
C PHE A 310 17.34 -7.20 8.79
N SER A 311 16.72 -8.11 9.58
CA SER A 311 16.96 -8.23 11.01
C SER A 311 17.88 -9.41 11.33
N SER A 312 18.69 -9.28 12.38
CA SER A 312 19.46 -10.41 12.92
C SER A 312 18.58 -11.53 13.48
N THR A 313 17.31 -11.23 13.81
CA THR A 313 16.32 -12.23 14.26
C THR A 313 15.95 -13.21 13.15
N ASP A 314 16.02 -12.79 11.90
CA ASP A 314 15.75 -13.59 10.71
C ASP A 314 17.01 -14.14 10.03
N LYS A 315 18.19 -13.83 10.60
CA LYS A 315 19.47 -14.30 10.08
C LYS A 315 19.78 -15.71 10.54
N TYR A 316 20.27 -16.54 9.64
CA TYR A 316 20.66 -17.91 9.95
C TYR A 316 21.96 -18.35 9.23
N LYS A 317 22.53 -19.47 9.67
CA LYS A 317 23.73 -20.04 9.08
C LYS A 317 23.38 -20.93 7.89
N SER A 318 23.43 -20.40 6.67
CA SER A 318 23.15 -21.14 5.43
C SER A 318 24.29 -22.05 4.99
N GLY A 319 25.54 -21.76 5.38
CA GLY A 319 26.73 -22.48 4.90
C GLY A 319 27.24 -22.00 3.54
N THR A 320 26.63 -20.97 2.93
CA THR A 320 27.01 -20.46 1.60
C THR A 320 28.20 -19.51 1.64
N GLY A 321 28.50 -18.95 2.82
CA GLY A 321 29.59 -17.99 3.00
C GLY A 321 29.18 -16.53 2.83
N TRP A 322 27.89 -16.25 2.70
CA TRP A 322 27.30 -14.92 2.71
C TRP A 322 26.22 -14.81 3.81
N PRO A 323 25.93 -13.59 4.33
CA PRO A 323 24.83 -13.40 5.25
C PRO A 323 23.52 -13.84 4.59
N SER A 324 22.75 -14.63 5.32
CA SER A 324 21.49 -15.23 4.81
C SER A 324 20.36 -14.99 5.79
N PHE A 325 19.21 -14.57 5.25
CA PHE A 325 18.03 -14.22 6.01
C PHE A 325 16.80 -14.98 5.48
N THR A 326 15.78 -15.16 6.33
CA THR A 326 14.53 -15.82 5.95
C THR A 326 13.52 -14.86 5.32
N ARG A 327 13.63 -13.54 5.63
CA ARG A 327 12.74 -12.50 5.14
C ARG A 327 13.37 -11.10 5.28
N PRO A 328 12.88 -10.08 4.53
CA PRO A 328 13.18 -8.67 4.83
C PRO A 328 12.42 -8.20 6.07
N ILE A 329 12.82 -7.05 6.65
CA ILE A 329 12.10 -6.37 7.74
C ILE A 329 10.72 -5.92 7.26
N ASP A 330 10.67 -5.41 6.05
CA ASP A 330 9.47 -4.91 5.39
C ASP A 330 9.59 -5.26 3.90
N PRO A 331 8.61 -5.96 3.30
CA PRO A 331 8.64 -6.26 1.86
C PRO A 331 8.79 -5.03 0.97
N ASP A 332 8.26 -3.88 1.40
CA ASP A 332 8.37 -2.62 0.68
C ASP A 332 9.79 -2.05 0.58
N TYR A 333 10.74 -2.60 1.33
CA TYR A 333 12.14 -2.16 1.28
C TYR A 333 13.00 -2.92 0.27
N VAL A 334 12.44 -3.94 -0.39
CA VAL A 334 13.15 -4.71 -1.40
C VAL A 334 12.33 -4.80 -2.69
N THR A 335 13.02 -4.89 -3.81
CA THR A 335 12.43 -5.16 -5.12
C THR A 335 13.08 -6.39 -5.74
N TYR A 336 12.38 -7.03 -6.67
CA TYR A 336 12.83 -8.29 -7.28
C TYR A 336 12.94 -8.15 -8.78
N ARG A 337 14.02 -8.69 -9.36
CA ARG A 337 14.24 -8.74 -10.81
C ARG A 337 14.66 -10.14 -11.24
N VAL A 338 14.23 -10.56 -12.43
CA VAL A 338 14.73 -11.79 -13.03
C VAL A 338 16.16 -11.57 -13.49
N ASP A 339 17.11 -12.36 -12.95
CA ASP A 339 18.49 -12.39 -13.38
C ASP A 339 18.76 -13.67 -14.18
N ASN A 340 19.03 -13.50 -15.47
CA ASN A 340 19.35 -14.58 -16.41
C ASN A 340 20.86 -14.78 -16.65
N LYS A 341 21.71 -14.14 -15.82
CA LYS A 341 23.16 -14.31 -15.88
C LYS A 341 23.56 -15.74 -15.46
N LEU A 342 24.72 -16.21 -15.90
CA LEU A 342 25.32 -17.51 -15.52
C LEU A 342 24.51 -18.77 -15.92
N PHE A 343 23.76 -18.73 -17.01
CA PHE A 343 22.98 -19.86 -17.54
C PHE A 343 21.88 -20.41 -16.59
N MET A 344 21.56 -19.69 -15.54
CA MET A 344 20.48 -20.03 -14.59
C MET A 344 19.60 -18.81 -14.38
N GLN A 345 18.29 -19.02 -14.35
CA GLN A 345 17.37 -17.98 -13.92
C GLN A 345 17.41 -17.87 -12.38
N ARG A 346 17.70 -16.69 -11.87
CA ARG A 346 17.70 -16.36 -10.45
C ARG A 346 16.79 -15.17 -10.22
N ILE A 347 16.39 -14.96 -8.98
CA ILE A 347 15.66 -13.75 -8.57
C ILE A 347 16.65 -12.86 -7.82
N GLU A 348 17.02 -11.76 -8.45
CA GLU A 348 17.83 -10.71 -7.86
C GLU A 348 16.98 -9.93 -6.84
N VAL A 349 17.60 -9.56 -5.73
CA VAL A 349 17.04 -8.69 -4.70
C VAL A 349 17.78 -7.35 -4.73
N ARG A 350 17.04 -6.27 -4.82
CA ARG A 350 17.56 -4.90 -4.79
C ARG A 350 16.88 -4.09 -3.69
N SER A 351 17.53 -3.05 -3.18
CA SER A 351 16.90 -2.11 -2.27
C SER A 351 15.92 -1.21 -3.03
N ASN A 352 14.80 -0.85 -2.38
CA ASN A 352 13.73 -0.11 -3.06
C ASN A 352 14.09 1.38 -3.30
N PHE A 353 14.78 2.03 -2.36
CA PHE A 353 15.03 3.47 -2.44
C PHE A 353 16.37 3.85 -3.10
N ALA A 354 17.37 3.00 -3.02
CA ALA A 354 18.66 3.25 -3.68
C ALA A 354 18.88 2.41 -4.94
N ASP A 355 18.03 1.44 -5.21
CA ASP A 355 18.19 0.46 -6.28
C ASP A 355 19.55 -0.26 -6.24
N SER A 356 20.09 -0.45 -5.03
CA SER A 356 21.33 -1.18 -4.83
C SER A 356 21.13 -2.67 -5.08
N HIS A 357 22.02 -3.31 -5.85
CA HIS A 357 22.07 -4.77 -5.89
C HIS A 357 22.46 -5.31 -4.51
N LEU A 358 21.61 -6.16 -3.93
CA LEU A 358 21.82 -6.75 -2.61
C LEU A 358 22.32 -8.19 -2.70
N GLY A 359 21.80 -8.96 -3.62
CA GLY A 359 22.07 -10.38 -3.80
C GLY A 359 20.90 -11.08 -4.49
N HIS A 360 20.61 -12.31 -4.06
CA HIS A 360 19.55 -13.13 -4.67
C HIS A 360 18.74 -13.87 -3.62
N VAL A 361 17.49 -14.19 -3.95
CA VAL A 361 16.62 -15.02 -3.13
C VAL A 361 16.39 -16.38 -3.77
N PHE A 362 16.37 -17.43 -2.93
CA PHE A 362 16.25 -18.84 -3.30
C PHE A 362 15.16 -19.51 -2.48
N LYS A 363 14.58 -20.61 -3.00
CA LYS A 363 13.52 -21.41 -2.35
C LYS A 363 14.08 -22.63 -1.60
N ASP A 364 15.24 -22.47 -0.98
CA ASP A 364 15.96 -23.50 -0.23
C ASP A 364 16.29 -23.04 1.21
N GLY A 365 15.54 -22.07 1.71
CA GLY A 365 15.63 -21.57 3.08
C GLY A 365 14.88 -22.43 4.09
N PRO A 366 15.04 -22.14 5.40
CA PRO A 366 14.30 -22.81 6.47
C PRO A 366 12.86 -22.27 6.59
N GLU A 367 12.02 -23.00 7.31
CA GLU A 367 10.75 -22.49 7.79
C GLU A 367 10.95 -21.23 8.67
N PRO A 368 9.97 -20.30 8.70
CA PRO A 368 8.60 -20.45 8.19
C PRO A 368 8.43 -20.09 6.71
N THR A 369 9.37 -19.39 6.07
CA THR A 369 9.18 -18.88 4.70
C THR A 369 9.65 -19.85 3.62
N GLY A 370 10.55 -20.77 3.93
CA GLY A 370 11.23 -21.60 2.94
C GLY A 370 12.21 -20.81 2.05
N LEU A 371 12.42 -19.52 2.33
CA LEU A 371 13.22 -18.61 1.53
C LEU A 371 14.61 -18.39 2.13
N ARG A 372 15.58 -18.17 1.25
CA ARG A 372 16.95 -17.78 1.59
C ARG A 372 17.32 -16.53 0.82
N TYR A 373 17.32 -15.41 1.51
CA TYR A 373 17.87 -14.14 1.04
C TYR A 373 19.40 -14.17 1.25
N CYS A 374 20.16 -14.42 0.20
CA CYS A 374 21.61 -14.55 0.21
C CYS A 374 22.22 -13.21 -0.25
N MET A 375 22.65 -12.40 0.72
CA MET A 375 23.01 -11.00 0.48
C MET A 375 24.50 -10.78 0.55
N ASN A 376 25.01 -9.79 -0.20
CA ASN A 376 26.38 -9.33 -0.09
C ASN A 376 26.55 -8.44 1.15
N SER A 377 27.56 -8.71 1.99
CA SER A 377 27.91 -7.81 3.09
C SER A 377 28.30 -6.41 2.59
N ALA A 378 28.92 -6.33 1.42
CA ALA A 378 29.34 -5.08 0.81
C ALA A 378 28.18 -4.13 0.45
N SER A 379 26.96 -4.64 0.26
CA SER A 379 25.76 -3.83 0.04
C SER A 379 25.07 -3.42 1.34
N LEU A 380 25.52 -3.93 2.48
CA LEU A 380 24.89 -3.76 3.78
C LEU A 380 25.77 -2.95 4.74
N ARG A 381 25.11 -2.28 5.68
CA ARG A 381 25.72 -1.75 6.90
C ARG A 381 24.99 -2.33 8.11
N PHE A 382 25.73 -2.91 9.05
CA PHE A 382 25.13 -3.41 10.28
C PHE A 382 24.98 -2.29 11.31
N VAL A 383 23.82 -2.23 11.93
CA VAL A 383 23.48 -1.32 13.04
C VAL A 383 23.19 -2.17 14.27
N PRO A 384 24.10 -2.21 15.26
CA PRO A 384 23.89 -2.94 16.50
C PRO A 384 22.65 -2.47 17.24
N LYS A 385 21.89 -3.39 17.86
CA LYS A 385 20.68 -3.09 18.64
C LYS A 385 20.87 -1.93 19.62
N GLY A 386 22.01 -1.87 20.30
CA GLY A 386 22.33 -0.82 21.25
C GLY A 386 22.46 0.59 20.62
N ASN A 387 22.73 0.66 19.32
CA ASN A 387 22.94 1.91 18.60
C ASN A 387 21.70 2.34 17.81
N MET A 388 20.71 1.47 17.65
CA MET A 388 19.55 1.70 16.77
C MET A 388 18.79 2.98 17.11
N ALA A 389 18.62 3.27 18.39
CA ALA A 389 17.91 4.50 18.80
C ALA A 389 18.68 5.78 18.46
N GLU A 390 20.01 5.77 18.65
CA GLU A 390 20.88 6.91 18.35
C GLU A 390 21.01 7.15 16.85
N GLU A 391 21.03 6.06 16.05
CA GLU A 391 21.19 6.10 14.61
C GLU A 391 19.84 6.29 13.85
N GLY A 392 18.71 6.49 14.57
CA GLY A 392 17.42 6.79 13.96
C GLY A 392 16.58 5.56 13.59
N TYR A 393 16.91 4.38 14.13
CA TYR A 393 16.21 3.12 13.88
C TYR A 393 15.42 2.61 15.09
N ALA A 394 15.08 3.48 16.06
CA ALA A 394 14.38 3.09 17.28
C ALA A 394 13.07 2.31 17.03
N GLN A 395 12.38 2.61 15.94
CA GLN A 395 11.12 1.96 15.54
C GLN A 395 11.25 0.45 15.29
N TYR A 396 12.46 -0.02 14.97
CA TYR A 396 12.71 -1.45 14.71
C TYR A 396 13.16 -2.23 15.96
N LEU A 397 13.26 -1.57 17.14
CA LEU A 397 13.54 -2.26 18.40
C LEU A 397 12.44 -3.26 18.76
N ILE A 398 11.22 -3.03 18.31
CA ILE A 398 10.08 -3.95 18.47
C ILE A 398 10.37 -5.38 17.92
N LEU A 399 11.25 -5.52 16.93
CA LEU A 399 11.66 -6.82 16.36
C LEU A 399 12.43 -7.70 17.36
N PHE A 400 12.91 -7.14 18.47
CA PHE A 400 13.69 -7.78 19.51
C PHE A 400 12.93 -7.89 20.85
N GLU A 401 11.66 -7.49 20.87
CA GLU A 401 10.76 -7.62 22.03
C GLU A 401 10.03 -8.96 21.91
N ASN A 402 10.50 -10.00 22.66
CA ASN A 402 9.85 -11.31 22.79
C ASN A 402 9.05 -11.41 24.08
#